data_782122eb5391ff820babd6d3564f92b0
#
_entry.id   782122eb5391ff820babd6d3564f92b0
#
_cell.length_a   1.000
_cell.length_b   1.000
_cell.length_c   1.000
_cell.angle_alpha   90.00
_cell.angle_beta   90.00
_cell.angle_gamma   90.00
#
_symmetry.space_group_name_H-M   'P 1'
#
loop_
_entity.id
_entity.type
_entity.pdbx_description
1 polymer ?
#
loop_
_entity_poly.entity_id
_entity_poly.type
_entity_poly.pdbx_seq_one_letter_code
_entity_poly.pdbx_strand_id
1 'polypeptide(L)'
;MLNIVGFGCGSYENMTIEAVRTIEKSELVVGFKTYIDLMREYFPDKEYYENGMMQERQRCEYALNEAVTKEVSLVCSGDSGVYGMACLAYELAGAMDNSPEIKVVSGVTAANSGAAIIGAPLSHDFSVISLSDLLTKKSVIEKRLRAAAMSDMVICLYNPSSKKRADYLAWACSICLEYKDEDTVCGVVRNIGRDMESSKILTLGQLKEYNADMFTTVFIGNKSTVRMGEKMVTPRGYNNKSEKSIIIFAGTTEGRHLADYASGLNIDTHIFVATEYGEMILKDDKSFDGNKCIIHTGRL
;
A
#
# COMPACT_ATOMS: atom_id res chain seq x y z
N MET A 1 26.31 -20.49 7.62
CA MET A 1 25.71 -19.19 7.21
C MET A 1 24.26 -19.14 7.61
N LEU A 2 23.75 -18.00 8.06
CA LEU A 2 22.31 -17.79 8.32
C LEU A 2 21.66 -17.01 7.16
N ASN A 3 20.72 -17.66 6.48
CA ASN A 3 19.89 -17.02 5.47
C ASN A 3 18.53 -16.66 6.10
N ILE A 4 18.15 -15.40 6.08
CA ILE A 4 16.86 -14.94 6.58
C ILE A 4 15.95 -14.77 5.37
N VAL A 5 15.04 -15.71 5.16
CA VAL A 5 14.32 -15.88 3.89
C VAL A 5 12.88 -15.45 4.00
N GLY A 6 12.51 -14.41 3.24
CA GLY A 6 11.11 -14.09 2.98
C GLY A 6 10.56 -15.03 1.91
N PHE A 7 9.59 -15.87 2.27
CA PHE A 7 9.03 -16.84 1.33
C PHE A 7 7.72 -16.37 0.66
N GLY A 8 7.40 -15.08 0.75
CA GLY A 8 6.20 -14.53 0.13
C GLY A 8 4.92 -14.86 0.90
N CYS A 9 3.80 -14.84 0.21
CA CYS A 9 2.48 -14.89 0.83
C CYS A 9 1.94 -16.32 1.12
N GLY A 10 2.65 -17.39 0.73
CA GLY A 10 2.30 -18.72 1.20
C GLY A 10 2.30 -19.83 0.16
N SER A 11 2.05 -19.58 -1.14
CA SER A 11 2.17 -20.60 -2.17
C SER A 11 3.59 -20.66 -2.74
N TYR A 12 3.96 -21.83 -3.30
CA TYR A 12 5.27 -22.04 -3.93
C TYR A 12 5.52 -21.05 -5.07
N GLU A 13 4.50 -20.80 -5.92
CA GLU A 13 4.58 -19.88 -7.06
C GLU A 13 4.84 -18.43 -6.65
N ASN A 14 4.51 -18.08 -5.41
CA ASN A 14 4.74 -16.75 -4.87
C ASN A 14 6.10 -16.57 -4.21
N MET A 15 6.92 -17.61 -4.16
CA MET A 15 8.30 -17.53 -3.69
C MET A 15 9.18 -16.91 -4.78
N THR A 16 10.17 -16.13 -4.39
CA THR A 16 11.22 -15.75 -5.32
C THR A 16 12.09 -16.97 -5.64
N ILE A 17 12.63 -17.03 -6.83
CA ILE A 17 13.56 -18.12 -7.23
C ILE A 17 14.77 -18.17 -6.27
N GLU A 18 15.21 -17.01 -5.76
CA GLU A 18 16.28 -16.94 -4.78
C GLU A 18 15.86 -17.58 -3.45
N ALA A 19 14.65 -17.32 -2.98
CA ALA A 19 14.12 -17.93 -1.75
C ALA A 19 14.08 -19.46 -1.88
N VAL A 20 13.51 -19.97 -2.98
CA VAL A 20 13.46 -21.42 -3.25
C VAL A 20 14.86 -22.04 -3.23
N ARG A 21 15.79 -21.51 -4.03
CA ARG A 21 17.17 -22.03 -4.13
C ARG A 21 17.92 -21.94 -2.80
N THR A 22 17.64 -20.94 -1.98
CA THR A 22 18.27 -20.78 -0.68
C THR A 22 17.75 -21.84 0.30
N ILE A 23 16.43 -22.07 0.34
CA ILE A 23 15.84 -23.13 1.18
C ILE A 23 16.32 -24.52 0.72
N GLU A 24 16.38 -24.77 -0.60
CA GLU A 24 16.88 -26.03 -1.16
C GLU A 24 18.33 -26.34 -0.75
N LYS A 25 19.17 -25.33 -0.62
CA LYS A 25 20.57 -25.50 -0.20
C LYS A 25 20.78 -25.62 1.31
N SER A 26 19.80 -25.17 2.10
CA SER A 26 19.93 -25.20 3.56
C SER A 26 19.83 -26.63 4.10
N GLU A 27 20.60 -26.91 5.14
CA GLU A 27 20.57 -28.14 5.90
C GLU A 27 19.42 -28.10 6.91
N LEU A 28 19.17 -26.94 7.51
CA LEU A 28 18.14 -26.74 8.53
C LEU A 28 17.25 -25.54 8.16
N VAL A 29 15.94 -25.74 8.28
CA VAL A 29 14.92 -24.68 8.11
C VAL A 29 14.27 -24.39 9.47
N VAL A 30 14.38 -23.14 9.90
CA VAL A 30 13.88 -22.64 11.19
C VAL A 30 12.70 -21.70 10.95
N GLY A 31 11.60 -21.86 11.68
CA GLY A 31 10.47 -20.97 11.46
C GLY A 31 9.37 -21.05 12.54
N PHE A 32 8.36 -20.22 12.39
CA PHE A 32 7.12 -20.33 13.12
C PHE A 32 6.35 -21.58 12.66
N LYS A 33 5.73 -22.31 13.59
CA LYS A 33 5.06 -23.59 13.29
C LYS A 33 4.22 -23.57 12.01
N THR A 34 3.31 -22.62 11.88
CA THR A 34 2.43 -22.51 10.70
C THR A 34 3.22 -22.32 9.39
N TYR A 35 4.40 -21.69 9.43
CA TYR A 35 5.25 -21.49 8.25
C TYR A 35 6.02 -22.76 7.94
N ILE A 36 6.47 -23.47 8.96
CA ILE A 36 7.15 -24.76 8.80
C ILE A 36 6.20 -25.81 8.24
N ASP A 37 4.92 -25.80 8.64
CA ASP A 37 3.92 -26.72 8.08
C ASP A 37 3.82 -26.54 6.54
N LEU A 38 3.85 -25.28 6.03
CA LEU A 38 3.91 -25.00 4.60
C LEU A 38 5.23 -25.41 3.97
N MET A 39 6.36 -25.18 4.64
CA MET A 39 7.68 -25.54 4.09
C MET A 39 7.85 -27.06 3.94
N ARG A 40 7.30 -27.84 4.86
CA ARG A 40 7.32 -29.33 4.77
C ARG A 40 6.61 -29.84 3.53
N GLU A 41 5.56 -29.17 3.10
CA GLU A 41 4.83 -29.53 1.89
C GLU A 41 5.68 -29.34 0.62
N TYR A 42 6.48 -28.26 0.58
CA TYR A 42 7.28 -27.92 -0.61
C TYR A 42 8.72 -28.47 -0.58
N PHE A 43 9.27 -28.70 0.61
CA PHE A 43 10.66 -29.15 0.81
C PHE A 43 10.71 -30.32 1.82
N PRO A 44 10.12 -31.49 1.52
CA PRO A 44 9.91 -32.56 2.49
C PRO A 44 11.20 -33.16 3.08
N ASP A 45 12.33 -33.06 2.38
CA ASP A 45 13.60 -33.71 2.76
C ASP A 45 14.49 -32.84 3.67
N LYS A 46 13.99 -31.74 4.24
CA LYS A 46 14.76 -30.83 5.09
C LYS A 46 14.64 -31.20 6.58
N GLU A 47 15.72 -30.86 7.33
CA GLU A 47 15.64 -30.79 8.79
C GLU A 47 14.87 -29.52 9.21
N TYR A 48 13.98 -29.64 10.18
CA TYR A 48 13.12 -28.54 10.62
C TYR A 48 13.21 -28.29 12.09
N TYR A 49 13.27 -26.99 12.48
CA TYR A 49 13.01 -26.53 13.83
C TYR A 49 11.86 -25.53 13.84
N GLU A 50 10.87 -25.78 14.70
CA GLU A 50 9.70 -24.94 14.82
C GLU A 50 9.41 -24.59 16.28
N ASN A 51 8.84 -23.40 16.50
CA ASN A 51 8.32 -23.01 17.80
C ASN A 51 7.06 -22.12 17.66
N GLY A 52 6.46 -21.75 18.79
CA GLY A 52 5.18 -21.03 18.84
C GLY A 52 5.29 -19.51 18.65
N MET A 53 4.13 -18.86 18.83
CA MET A 53 4.04 -17.40 18.90
C MET A 53 4.78 -16.86 20.13
N MET A 54 5.26 -15.60 20.02
CA MET A 54 6.01 -14.89 21.07
C MET A 54 7.35 -15.55 21.45
N GLN A 55 7.87 -16.40 20.58
CA GLN A 55 9.17 -17.07 20.73
C GLN A 55 10.16 -16.64 19.62
N GLU A 56 9.97 -15.45 19.05
CA GLU A 56 10.77 -14.92 17.96
C GLU A 56 12.25 -14.85 18.33
N ARG A 57 12.54 -14.37 19.55
CA ARG A 57 13.89 -14.27 20.06
C ARG A 57 14.59 -15.64 20.15
N GLN A 58 13.92 -16.61 20.77
CA GLN A 58 14.44 -17.98 20.90
C GLN A 58 14.70 -18.63 19.53
N ARG A 59 13.81 -18.36 18.57
CA ARG A 59 13.91 -18.85 17.20
C ARG A 59 15.12 -18.27 16.49
N CYS A 60 15.37 -16.96 16.61
CA CYS A 60 16.56 -16.32 16.07
C CYS A 60 17.85 -16.80 16.72
N GLU A 61 17.88 -16.89 18.05
CA GLU A 61 19.03 -17.39 18.81
C GLU A 61 19.38 -18.83 18.41
N TYR A 62 18.38 -19.69 18.27
CA TYR A 62 18.59 -21.06 17.80
C TYR A 62 19.17 -21.08 16.36
N ALA A 63 18.55 -20.34 15.45
CA ALA A 63 19.02 -20.27 14.06
C ALA A 63 20.45 -19.73 13.94
N LEU A 64 20.80 -18.69 14.71
CA LEU A 64 22.15 -18.11 14.75
C LEU A 64 23.18 -19.12 15.25
N ASN A 65 22.89 -19.84 16.33
CA ASN A 65 23.81 -20.85 16.90
C ASN A 65 24.05 -22.01 15.92
N GLU A 66 23.00 -22.56 15.30
CA GLU A 66 23.15 -23.61 14.31
C GLU A 66 23.92 -23.14 13.05
N ALA A 67 23.72 -21.88 12.68
CA ALA A 67 24.35 -21.30 11.49
C ALA A 67 25.89 -21.09 11.61
N VAL A 68 26.46 -21.27 12.78
CA VAL A 68 27.92 -21.27 12.98
C VAL A 68 28.55 -22.43 12.22
N THR A 69 27.87 -23.57 12.12
CA THR A 69 28.40 -24.80 11.50
C THR A 69 27.58 -25.32 10.32
N LYS A 70 26.34 -24.86 10.15
CA LYS A 70 25.40 -25.33 9.10
C LYS A 70 24.96 -24.19 8.18
N GLU A 71 24.43 -24.55 7.01
CA GLU A 71 23.61 -23.66 6.18
C GLU A 71 22.17 -23.67 6.72
N VAL A 72 21.73 -22.56 7.31
CA VAL A 72 20.44 -22.41 7.97
C VAL A 72 19.56 -21.40 7.25
N SER A 73 18.29 -21.75 7.00
CA SER A 73 17.26 -20.81 6.57
C SER A 73 16.30 -20.49 7.70
N LEU A 74 16.26 -19.22 8.13
CA LEU A 74 15.22 -18.69 9.01
C LEU A 74 14.10 -18.11 8.16
N VAL A 75 12.95 -18.80 8.08
CA VAL A 75 11.86 -18.45 7.14
C VAL A 75 10.85 -17.50 7.77
N CYS A 76 10.44 -16.50 6.99
CA CYS A 76 9.45 -15.47 7.32
C CYS A 76 8.37 -15.40 6.24
N SER A 77 7.10 -15.30 6.63
CA SER A 77 6.02 -15.00 5.69
C SER A 77 6.16 -13.57 5.15
N GLY A 78 5.86 -13.37 3.89
CA GLY A 78 6.07 -12.10 3.20
C GLY A 78 7.54 -11.83 2.95
N ASP A 79 8.00 -10.67 3.36
CA ASP A 79 9.40 -10.24 3.27
C ASP A 79 10.07 -10.27 4.65
N SER A 80 11.30 -10.75 4.72
CA SER A 80 12.06 -10.89 5.96
C SER A 80 12.48 -9.56 6.60
N GLY A 81 12.53 -8.46 5.83
CA GLY A 81 12.85 -7.11 6.30
C GLY A 81 11.62 -6.26 6.62
N VAL A 82 10.43 -6.61 6.10
CA VAL A 82 9.19 -5.86 6.34
C VAL A 82 8.41 -6.49 7.50
N TYR A 83 8.62 -5.99 8.72
CA TYR A 83 8.09 -6.55 9.97
C TYR A 83 8.45 -8.04 10.17
N GLY A 84 9.51 -8.49 9.51
CA GLY A 84 10.04 -9.85 9.62
C GLY A 84 11.14 -9.96 10.66
N MET A 85 11.93 -11.04 10.58
CA MET A 85 12.90 -11.40 11.61
C MET A 85 14.31 -10.85 11.34
N ALA A 86 14.56 -10.20 10.19
CA ALA A 86 15.90 -9.77 9.80
C ALA A 86 16.53 -8.79 10.83
N CYS A 87 15.77 -7.79 11.28
CA CYS A 87 16.26 -6.84 12.28
C CYS A 87 16.66 -7.54 13.58
N LEU A 88 15.80 -8.40 14.11
CA LEU A 88 16.06 -9.13 15.36
C LEU A 88 17.29 -10.04 15.23
N ALA A 89 17.45 -10.72 14.09
CA ALA A 89 18.61 -11.57 13.86
C ALA A 89 19.92 -10.77 13.85
N TYR A 90 19.94 -9.60 13.21
CA TYR A 90 21.11 -8.71 13.25
C TYR A 90 21.41 -8.16 14.65
N GLU A 91 20.37 -7.77 15.40
CA GLU A 91 20.53 -7.29 16.78
C GLU A 91 21.16 -8.37 17.68
N LEU A 92 20.71 -9.62 17.57
CA LEU A 92 21.24 -10.73 18.35
C LEU A 92 22.65 -11.12 17.91
N ALA A 93 22.90 -11.16 16.61
CA ALA A 93 24.21 -11.46 16.03
C ALA A 93 25.27 -10.45 16.47
N GLY A 94 24.91 -9.17 16.58
CA GLY A 94 25.81 -8.11 17.05
C GLY A 94 26.26 -8.25 18.51
N ALA A 95 25.59 -9.11 19.30
CA ALA A 95 25.97 -9.45 20.67
C ALA A 95 26.73 -10.77 20.81
N MET A 96 27.02 -11.46 19.69
CA MET A 96 27.74 -12.74 19.67
C MET A 96 29.24 -12.55 19.39
N ASP A 97 30.10 -13.22 20.15
CA ASP A 97 31.57 -13.22 19.88
C ASP A 97 31.93 -13.94 18.58
N ASN A 98 31.14 -14.96 18.21
CA ASN A 98 31.33 -15.74 16.98
C ASN A 98 30.02 -15.77 16.18
N SER A 99 29.69 -14.66 15.56
CA SER A 99 28.49 -14.51 14.73
C SER A 99 28.68 -15.16 13.36
N PRO A 100 27.71 -15.96 12.88
CA PRO A 100 27.77 -16.45 11.51
C PRO A 100 27.55 -15.31 10.51
N GLU A 101 27.98 -15.53 9.27
CA GLU A 101 27.59 -14.65 8.17
C GLU A 101 26.07 -14.68 7.98
N ILE A 102 25.45 -13.50 7.82
CA ILE A 102 24.01 -13.34 7.64
C ILE A 102 23.71 -12.82 6.24
N LYS A 103 22.82 -13.54 5.53
CA LYS A 103 22.25 -13.09 4.26
C LYS A 103 20.76 -12.89 4.41
N VAL A 104 20.23 -11.75 3.95
CA VAL A 104 18.79 -11.50 3.85
C VAL A 104 18.34 -11.78 2.43
N VAL A 105 17.34 -12.65 2.30
CA VAL A 105 16.70 -12.99 1.02
C VAL A 105 15.29 -12.42 1.02
N SER A 106 15.02 -11.51 0.08
CA SER A 106 13.74 -10.82 0.00
C SER A 106 12.61 -11.73 -0.45
N GLY A 107 11.42 -11.46 0.05
CA GLY A 107 10.17 -12.08 -0.39
C GLY A 107 9.14 -11.03 -0.80
N VAL A 108 8.04 -11.45 -1.42
CA VAL A 108 6.96 -10.55 -1.78
C VAL A 108 6.12 -10.25 -0.55
N THR A 109 6.21 -9.01 -0.05
CA THR A 109 5.44 -8.58 1.14
C THR A 109 3.94 -8.55 0.89
N ALA A 110 3.14 -8.72 1.94
CA ALA A 110 1.67 -8.71 1.86
C ALA A 110 1.10 -7.41 1.25
N ALA A 111 1.78 -6.28 1.36
CA ALA A 111 1.38 -5.05 0.69
C ALA A 111 1.32 -5.23 -0.83
N ASN A 112 2.38 -5.79 -1.44
CA ASN A 112 2.43 -5.98 -2.89
C ASN A 112 1.51 -7.14 -3.33
N SER A 113 1.55 -8.27 -2.62
CA SER A 113 0.73 -9.43 -2.96
C SER A 113 -0.78 -9.13 -2.83
N GLY A 114 -1.17 -8.48 -1.73
CA GLY A 114 -2.57 -8.09 -1.52
C GLY A 114 -3.05 -7.01 -2.49
N ALA A 115 -2.18 -6.03 -2.82
CA ALA A 115 -2.49 -5.02 -3.82
C ALA A 115 -2.79 -5.65 -5.19
N ALA A 116 -2.01 -6.65 -5.61
CA ALA A 116 -2.21 -7.37 -6.87
C ALA A 116 -3.58 -8.08 -6.94
N ILE A 117 -4.07 -8.61 -5.83
CA ILE A 117 -5.38 -9.27 -5.75
C ILE A 117 -6.52 -8.26 -5.95
N ILE A 118 -6.45 -7.10 -5.30
CA ILE A 118 -7.51 -6.08 -5.36
C ILE A 118 -7.35 -5.09 -6.51
N GLY A 119 -6.25 -5.11 -7.26
CA GLY A 119 -6.03 -4.23 -8.44
C GLY A 119 -4.69 -3.54 -8.45
N ALA A 120 -4.69 -2.22 -8.48
CA ALA A 120 -3.47 -1.39 -8.50
C ALA A 120 -3.58 -0.18 -7.54
N PRO A 121 -3.76 -0.39 -6.23
CA PRO A 121 -3.91 0.72 -5.28
C PRO A 121 -2.60 1.46 -4.99
N LEU A 122 -1.43 0.82 -5.19
CA LEU A 122 -0.12 1.32 -4.78
C LEU A 122 0.65 2.03 -5.90
N SER A 123 -0.05 2.63 -6.87
CA SER A 123 0.58 3.28 -8.02
C SER A 123 1.22 4.65 -7.71
N HIS A 124 0.90 5.25 -6.58
CA HIS A 124 1.49 6.46 -6.02
C HIS A 124 2.21 6.15 -4.71
N ASP A 125 2.63 7.21 -4.00
CA ASP A 125 3.26 7.08 -2.69
C ASP A 125 2.33 6.38 -1.70
N PHE A 126 2.89 5.44 -0.97
CA PHE A 126 2.15 4.68 0.01
C PHE A 126 2.96 4.44 1.28
N SER A 127 2.28 4.21 2.37
CA SER A 127 2.87 3.86 3.66
C SER A 127 2.43 2.47 4.09
N VAL A 128 3.34 1.71 4.70
CA VAL A 128 3.03 0.44 5.36
C VAL A 128 3.12 0.65 6.86
N ILE A 129 2.00 0.44 7.58
CA ILE A 129 1.90 0.69 9.02
C ILE A 129 1.36 -0.56 9.70
N SER A 130 2.10 -1.09 10.66
CA SER A 130 1.61 -2.16 11.54
C SER A 130 0.84 -1.57 12.71
N LEU A 131 -0.37 -2.10 12.97
CA LEU A 131 -1.17 -1.73 14.13
C LEU A 131 -0.78 -2.52 15.40
N SER A 132 0.28 -3.35 15.33
CA SER A 132 0.78 -4.06 16.49
C SER A 132 1.52 -3.12 17.45
N ASP A 133 1.02 -3.02 18.68
CA ASP A 133 1.61 -2.22 19.76
C ASP A 133 2.54 -3.03 20.70
N LEU A 134 2.91 -4.23 20.31
CA LEU A 134 3.79 -5.09 21.12
C LEU A 134 5.20 -4.51 21.26
N LEU A 135 5.74 -3.94 20.20
CA LEU A 135 7.09 -3.35 20.16
C LEU A 135 7.08 -1.84 19.90
N THR A 136 5.93 -1.29 19.49
CA THR A 136 5.79 0.13 19.14
C THR A 136 4.64 0.73 19.93
N LYS A 137 4.89 1.80 20.68
CA LYS A 137 3.86 2.47 21.47
C LYS A 137 2.68 2.91 20.59
N LYS A 138 1.44 2.72 21.07
CA LYS A 138 0.21 3.09 20.36
C LYS A 138 0.22 4.56 19.90
N SER A 139 0.76 5.48 20.71
CA SER A 139 0.91 6.90 20.34
C SER A 139 1.83 7.15 19.15
N VAL A 140 2.84 6.30 18.94
CA VAL A 140 3.73 6.38 17.77
C VAL A 140 3.00 5.88 16.51
N ILE A 141 2.21 4.80 16.64
CA ILE A 141 1.37 4.29 15.56
C ILE A 141 0.35 5.36 15.15
N GLU A 142 -0.32 5.99 16.13
CA GLU A 142 -1.25 7.08 15.89
C GLU A 142 -0.61 8.24 15.11
N LYS A 143 0.57 8.70 15.56
CA LYS A 143 1.30 9.78 14.87
C LYS A 143 1.59 9.43 13.40
N ARG A 144 1.96 8.18 13.11
CA ARG A 144 2.23 7.70 11.75
C ARG A 144 0.95 7.65 10.91
N LEU A 145 -0.16 7.17 11.47
CA LEU A 145 -1.47 7.16 10.80
C LEU A 145 -1.92 8.58 10.43
N ARG A 146 -1.85 9.53 11.38
CA ARG A 146 -2.19 10.94 11.13
C ARG A 146 -1.34 11.55 10.02
N ALA A 147 -0.02 11.35 10.08
CA ALA A 147 0.89 11.88 9.06
C ALA A 147 0.61 11.31 7.67
N ALA A 148 0.39 9.99 7.55
CA ALA A 148 0.08 9.35 6.28
C ALA A 148 -1.29 9.77 5.73
N ALA A 149 -2.31 9.91 6.60
CA ALA A 149 -3.64 10.34 6.19
C ALA A 149 -3.65 11.82 5.76
N MET A 150 -2.98 12.70 6.52
CA MET A 150 -2.86 14.13 6.23
C MET A 150 -2.12 14.40 4.92
N SER A 151 -1.09 13.62 4.60
CA SER A 151 -0.33 13.73 3.34
C SER A 151 -0.98 13.01 2.17
N ASP A 152 -2.20 12.54 2.34
CA ASP A 152 -2.99 11.81 1.34
C ASP A 152 -2.28 10.61 0.70
N MET A 153 -1.44 9.93 1.46
CA MET A 153 -0.84 8.66 1.03
C MET A 153 -1.89 7.55 0.97
N VAL A 154 -1.66 6.57 0.10
CA VAL A 154 -2.31 5.26 0.23
C VAL A 154 -1.72 4.57 1.47
N ILE A 155 -2.55 3.99 2.33
CA ILE A 155 -2.11 3.38 3.58
C ILE A 155 -2.37 1.88 3.53
N CYS A 156 -1.31 1.09 3.70
CA CYS A 156 -1.40 -0.35 3.87
C CYS A 156 -1.25 -0.70 5.36
N LEU A 157 -2.27 -1.32 5.97
CA LEU A 157 -2.24 -1.69 7.39
C LEU A 157 -1.94 -3.18 7.56
N TYR A 158 -0.92 -3.48 8.36
CA TYR A 158 -0.58 -4.81 8.83
C TYR A 158 -1.05 -5.03 10.25
N ASN A 159 -1.36 -6.29 10.61
CA ASN A 159 -1.84 -6.66 11.93
C ASN A 159 -3.05 -5.84 12.38
N PRO A 160 -4.10 -5.71 11.54
CA PRO A 160 -5.21 -4.79 11.80
C PRO A 160 -6.02 -5.17 13.03
N SER A 161 -5.98 -6.43 13.44
CA SER A 161 -6.70 -6.93 14.60
C SER A 161 -6.03 -8.15 15.23
N SER A 162 -6.35 -8.41 16.47
CA SER A 162 -6.05 -9.65 17.19
C SER A 162 -7.05 -9.84 18.32
N LYS A 163 -7.03 -11.01 19.01
CA LYS A 163 -7.92 -11.27 20.16
C LYS A 163 -7.88 -10.19 21.26
N LYS A 164 -6.72 -9.54 21.46
CA LYS A 164 -6.53 -8.47 22.46
C LYS A 164 -6.69 -7.06 21.88
N ARG A 165 -6.85 -6.90 20.56
CA ARG A 165 -6.87 -5.64 19.82
C ARG A 165 -7.96 -5.66 18.75
N ALA A 166 -9.15 -6.09 19.13
CA ALA A 166 -10.29 -6.22 18.20
C ALA A 166 -10.74 -4.86 17.63
N ASP A 167 -10.56 -3.78 18.37
CA ASP A 167 -10.97 -2.41 18.06
C ASP A 167 -9.91 -1.58 17.30
N TYR A 168 -8.71 -2.13 17.06
CA TYR A 168 -7.61 -1.34 16.48
C TYR A 168 -7.85 -0.91 15.04
N LEU A 169 -8.53 -1.71 14.24
CA LEU A 169 -8.91 -1.29 12.88
C LEU A 169 -9.90 -0.12 12.93
N ALA A 170 -10.95 -0.21 13.74
CA ALA A 170 -11.93 0.86 13.90
C ALA A 170 -11.29 2.15 14.43
N TRP A 171 -10.36 2.04 15.39
CA TRP A 171 -9.54 3.15 15.88
C TRP A 171 -8.69 3.77 14.77
N ALA A 172 -7.99 2.99 13.96
CA ALA A 172 -7.18 3.49 12.85
C ALA A 172 -8.05 4.18 11.79
N CYS A 173 -9.21 3.61 11.45
CA CYS A 173 -10.18 4.23 10.55
C CYS A 173 -10.69 5.57 11.08
N SER A 174 -10.96 5.67 12.39
CA SER A 174 -11.41 6.93 13.01
C SER A 174 -10.36 8.04 12.89
N ILE A 175 -9.07 7.70 12.99
CA ILE A 175 -7.97 8.66 12.75
C ILE A 175 -7.92 9.08 11.28
N CYS A 176 -8.06 8.12 10.36
CA CYS A 176 -8.03 8.42 8.92
C CYS A 176 -9.21 9.31 8.49
N LEU A 177 -10.40 9.12 9.09
CA LEU A 177 -11.60 9.92 8.83
C LEU A 177 -11.49 11.39 9.25
N GLU A 178 -10.48 11.77 10.03
CA GLU A 178 -10.18 13.19 10.32
C GLU A 178 -9.59 13.92 9.09
N TYR A 179 -9.09 13.18 8.09
CA TYR A 179 -8.35 13.71 6.93
C TYR A 179 -8.87 13.20 5.58
N LYS A 180 -9.60 12.09 5.57
CA LYS A 180 -10.12 11.41 4.37
C LYS A 180 -11.63 11.28 4.47
N ASP A 181 -12.28 11.30 3.33
CA ASP A 181 -13.74 11.19 3.23
C ASP A 181 -14.22 9.78 3.59
N GLU A 182 -15.45 9.69 4.09
CA GLU A 182 -16.09 8.41 4.45
C GLU A 182 -16.22 7.47 3.23
N ASP A 183 -16.37 8.05 2.04
CA ASP A 183 -16.47 7.34 0.77
C ASP A 183 -15.12 6.93 0.18
N THR A 184 -13.99 7.27 0.83
CA THR A 184 -12.66 6.87 0.37
C THR A 184 -12.62 5.37 0.10
N VAL A 185 -12.20 4.99 -1.11
CA VAL A 185 -12.13 3.57 -1.53
C VAL A 185 -11.08 2.85 -0.72
N CYS A 186 -11.47 1.73 -0.13
CA CYS A 186 -10.63 0.85 0.67
C CYS A 186 -10.72 -0.59 0.15
N GLY A 187 -9.71 -1.39 0.48
CA GLY A 187 -9.69 -2.82 0.17
C GLY A 187 -9.20 -3.65 1.35
N VAL A 188 -9.72 -4.84 1.47
CA VAL A 188 -9.24 -5.84 2.42
C VAL A 188 -8.92 -7.13 1.69
N VAL A 189 -7.81 -7.77 2.06
CA VAL A 189 -7.43 -9.09 1.53
C VAL A 189 -7.06 -9.98 2.71
N ARG A 190 -7.66 -11.16 2.77
CA ARG A 190 -7.46 -12.14 3.81
C ARG A 190 -6.84 -13.40 3.24
N ASN A 191 -5.94 -14.04 4.00
CA ASN A 191 -5.26 -15.29 3.63
C ASN A 191 -4.55 -15.22 2.26
N ILE A 192 -3.83 -14.13 1.98
CA ILE A 192 -3.12 -13.92 0.71
C ILE A 192 -2.27 -15.15 0.36
N GLY A 193 -2.48 -15.73 -0.84
CA GLY A 193 -1.74 -16.89 -1.36
C GLY A 193 -1.95 -18.19 -0.58
N ARG A 194 -3.04 -18.30 0.20
CA ARG A 194 -3.38 -19.48 1.01
C ARG A 194 -4.81 -19.92 0.74
N ASP A 195 -5.15 -21.09 1.27
CA ASP A 195 -6.52 -21.57 1.25
C ASP A 195 -7.48 -20.54 1.84
N MET A 196 -8.69 -20.45 1.25
CA MET A 196 -9.72 -19.47 1.62
C MET A 196 -9.27 -18.00 1.46
N GLU A 197 -8.40 -17.71 0.47
CA GLU A 197 -8.12 -16.34 0.07
C GLU A 197 -9.42 -15.62 -0.28
N SER A 198 -9.57 -14.41 0.24
CA SER A 198 -10.75 -13.59 -0.05
C SER A 198 -10.39 -12.11 -0.05
N SER A 199 -11.09 -11.34 -0.87
CA SER A 199 -10.92 -9.90 -0.94
C SER A 199 -12.26 -9.18 -1.02
N LYS A 200 -12.28 -7.92 -0.58
CA LYS A 200 -13.47 -7.06 -0.65
C LYS A 200 -13.06 -5.61 -0.83
N ILE A 201 -13.77 -4.90 -1.69
CA ILE A 201 -13.66 -3.44 -1.83
C ILE A 201 -14.78 -2.79 -1.01
N LEU A 202 -14.40 -1.81 -0.20
CA LEU A 202 -15.24 -1.13 0.79
C LEU A 202 -15.03 0.39 0.70
N THR A 203 -15.85 1.17 1.38
CA THR A 203 -15.53 2.56 1.73
C THR A 203 -14.85 2.62 3.10
N LEU A 204 -14.22 3.75 3.43
CA LEU A 204 -13.57 3.95 4.73
C LEU A 204 -14.57 3.86 5.89
N GLY A 205 -15.81 4.37 5.70
CA GLY A 205 -16.88 4.22 6.65
C GLY A 205 -17.27 2.75 6.88
N GLN A 206 -17.39 1.97 5.80
CA GLN A 206 -17.66 0.53 5.91
C GLN A 206 -16.50 -0.26 6.50
N LEU A 207 -15.26 0.15 6.21
CA LEU A 207 -14.05 -0.47 6.75
C LEU A 207 -13.96 -0.32 8.26
N LYS A 208 -14.43 0.79 8.82
CA LYS A 208 -14.48 1.03 10.26
C LYS A 208 -15.30 -0.03 11.01
N GLU A 209 -16.34 -0.55 10.38
CA GLU A 209 -17.22 -1.59 10.94
C GLU A 209 -16.79 -3.02 10.54
N TYR A 210 -15.69 -3.16 9.81
CA TYR A 210 -15.23 -4.45 9.31
C TYR A 210 -14.47 -5.24 10.38
N ASN A 211 -14.85 -6.50 10.57
CA ASN A 211 -14.16 -7.43 11.48
C ASN A 211 -12.96 -8.07 10.78
N ALA A 212 -11.78 -7.51 10.99
CA ALA A 212 -10.53 -8.08 10.51
C ALA A 212 -9.94 -9.09 11.51
N ASP A 213 -9.09 -9.96 10.99
CA ASP A 213 -8.23 -10.85 11.79
C ASP A 213 -6.74 -10.59 11.52
N MET A 214 -5.87 -11.36 12.15
CA MET A 214 -4.42 -11.22 11.98
C MET A 214 -3.90 -11.63 10.59
N PHE A 215 -4.72 -12.31 9.78
CA PHE A 215 -4.40 -12.72 8.41
C PHE A 215 -4.92 -11.75 7.36
N THR A 216 -5.46 -10.63 7.80
CA THR A 216 -6.02 -9.58 6.94
C THR A 216 -4.99 -8.48 6.71
N THR A 217 -4.84 -8.08 5.45
CA THR A 217 -4.12 -6.86 5.03
C THR A 217 -5.14 -5.85 4.53
N VAL A 218 -5.03 -4.60 4.99
CA VAL A 218 -5.99 -3.54 4.70
C VAL A 218 -5.33 -2.46 3.86
N PHE A 219 -6.06 -1.92 2.89
CA PHE A 219 -5.64 -0.83 2.02
C PHE A 219 -6.64 0.31 2.13
N ILE A 220 -6.17 1.52 2.48
CA ILE A 220 -6.96 2.75 2.50
C ILE A 220 -6.44 3.63 1.37
N GLY A 221 -7.29 3.99 0.43
CA GLY A 221 -6.94 4.80 -0.73
C GLY A 221 -6.63 6.26 -0.40
N ASN A 222 -6.24 6.98 -1.43
CA ASN A 222 -6.12 8.43 -1.41
C ASN A 222 -7.26 9.08 -2.22
N LYS A 223 -7.28 10.41 -2.34
CA LYS A 223 -8.33 11.16 -3.07
C LYS A 223 -8.49 10.76 -4.52
N SER A 224 -7.42 10.26 -5.18
CA SER A 224 -7.47 9.81 -6.57
C SER A 224 -7.86 8.33 -6.72
N THR A 225 -7.92 7.58 -5.62
CA THR A 225 -8.25 6.16 -5.67
C THR A 225 -9.72 5.95 -6.04
N VAL A 226 -9.97 5.11 -7.03
CA VAL A 226 -11.31 4.81 -7.53
C VAL A 226 -11.59 3.31 -7.51
N ARG A 227 -12.88 2.97 -7.43
CA ARG A 227 -13.35 1.62 -7.67
C ARG A 227 -13.63 1.42 -9.16
N MET A 228 -12.97 0.44 -9.79
CA MET A 228 -13.18 0.03 -11.17
C MET A 228 -13.72 -1.42 -11.18
N GLY A 229 -15.04 -1.58 -11.25
CA GLY A 229 -15.68 -2.88 -11.05
C GLY A 229 -15.38 -3.42 -9.64
N GLU A 230 -14.77 -4.61 -9.56
CA GLU A 230 -14.35 -5.23 -8.30
C GLU A 230 -12.88 -4.94 -7.95
N LYS A 231 -12.29 -3.89 -8.54
CA LYS A 231 -10.88 -3.52 -8.30
C LYS A 231 -10.75 -2.12 -7.70
N MET A 232 -9.71 -1.96 -6.89
CA MET A 232 -9.25 -0.71 -6.30
C MET A 232 -8.04 -0.21 -7.11
N VAL A 233 -8.13 0.98 -7.68
CA VAL A 233 -7.10 1.53 -8.54
C VAL A 233 -6.79 2.97 -8.14
N THR A 234 -5.51 3.29 -8.01
CA THR A 234 -5.02 4.66 -7.82
C THR A 234 -4.39 5.13 -9.13
N PRO A 235 -5.10 5.93 -9.97
CA PRO A 235 -4.59 6.37 -11.26
C PRO A 235 -3.33 7.23 -11.11
N ARG A 236 -2.34 7.04 -11.99
CA ARG A 236 -1.13 7.88 -12.04
C ARG A 236 -1.30 9.17 -12.87
N GLY A 237 -2.50 9.40 -13.37
CA GLY A 237 -2.78 10.60 -14.16
C GLY A 237 -2.28 10.56 -15.62
N TYR A 238 -1.98 9.37 -16.16
CA TYR A 238 -1.60 9.26 -17.59
C TYR A 238 -2.68 9.76 -18.54
N ASN A 239 -3.96 9.74 -18.13
CA ASN A 239 -5.08 10.29 -18.88
C ASN A 239 -5.43 11.73 -18.48
N ASN A 240 -4.82 12.25 -17.42
CA ASN A 240 -4.78 13.67 -17.19
C ASN A 240 -3.79 14.27 -18.20
N LYS A 241 -4.18 14.32 -19.48
CA LYS A 241 -3.81 15.49 -20.26
C LYS A 241 -4.22 16.63 -19.33
N SER A 242 -3.25 17.37 -18.80
CA SER A 242 -3.53 18.64 -18.17
C SER A 242 -4.53 19.31 -19.11
N GLU A 243 -5.77 19.45 -18.67
CA GLU A 243 -6.71 20.26 -19.44
C GLU A 243 -6.01 21.59 -19.48
N LYS A 244 -5.39 21.88 -20.63
CA LYS A 244 -4.70 23.15 -20.81
C LYS A 244 -5.80 24.17 -20.71
N SER A 245 -5.82 24.93 -19.64
CA SER A 245 -6.72 26.06 -19.51
C SER A 245 -6.03 27.30 -20.06
N ILE A 246 -6.78 28.09 -20.81
CA ILE A 246 -6.34 29.38 -21.28
C ILE A 246 -7.18 30.46 -20.60
N ILE A 247 -6.52 31.48 -20.07
CA ILE A 247 -7.18 32.69 -19.59
C ILE A 247 -7.01 33.76 -20.64
N ILE A 248 -8.13 34.31 -21.15
CA ILE A 248 -8.17 35.32 -22.19
C ILE A 248 -8.86 36.56 -21.62
N PHE A 249 -8.21 37.69 -21.71
CA PHE A 249 -8.81 39.00 -21.45
C PHE A 249 -9.36 39.59 -22.76
N ALA A 250 -10.66 39.38 -22.99
CA ALA A 250 -11.32 39.65 -24.26
C ALA A 250 -11.91 41.09 -24.36
N GLY A 251 -11.17 42.08 -23.94
CA GLY A 251 -11.58 43.51 -24.06
C GLY A 251 -11.45 44.08 -25.45
N THR A 252 -10.80 43.39 -26.40
CA THR A 252 -10.55 43.82 -27.78
C THR A 252 -11.07 42.80 -28.78
N THR A 253 -11.09 43.19 -30.08
CA THR A 253 -11.49 42.30 -31.15
C THR A 253 -10.55 41.10 -31.28
N GLU A 254 -9.25 41.30 -31.06
CA GLU A 254 -8.22 40.26 -31.10
C GLU A 254 -8.42 39.25 -29.98
N GLY A 255 -8.76 39.70 -28.75
CA GLY A 255 -9.08 38.87 -27.64
C GLY A 255 -10.29 37.95 -27.88
N ARG A 256 -11.30 38.47 -28.62
CA ARG A 256 -12.48 37.69 -29.01
C ARG A 256 -12.13 36.64 -30.08
N HIS A 257 -11.35 36.99 -31.09
CA HIS A 257 -10.88 36.03 -32.11
C HIS A 257 -10.02 34.91 -31.49
N LEU A 258 -9.20 35.26 -30.47
CA LEU A 258 -8.40 34.27 -29.77
C LEU A 258 -9.30 33.32 -28.91
N ALA A 259 -10.35 33.87 -28.28
CA ALA A 259 -11.31 33.08 -27.53
C ALA A 259 -12.08 32.11 -28.43
N ASP A 260 -12.53 32.57 -29.59
CA ASP A 260 -13.20 31.76 -30.62
C ASP A 260 -12.26 30.63 -31.13
N TYR A 261 -11.03 30.96 -31.46
CA TYR A 261 -10.03 29.95 -31.84
C TYR A 261 -9.77 28.93 -30.74
N ALA A 262 -9.59 29.37 -29.51
CA ALA A 262 -9.34 28.50 -28.37
C ALA A 262 -10.53 27.55 -28.08
N SER A 263 -11.76 28.03 -28.22
CA SER A 263 -12.97 27.22 -28.06
C SER A 263 -13.02 26.05 -29.03
N GLY A 264 -12.59 26.28 -30.28
CA GLY A 264 -12.50 25.26 -31.32
C GLY A 264 -11.42 24.17 -31.06
N LEU A 265 -10.45 24.44 -30.18
CA LEU A 265 -9.38 23.52 -29.83
C LEU A 265 -9.72 22.55 -28.67
N ASN A 266 -10.93 22.61 -28.14
CA ASN A 266 -11.36 21.79 -26.98
C ASN A 266 -10.47 22.01 -25.75
N ILE A 267 -10.07 23.25 -25.48
CA ILE A 267 -9.27 23.69 -24.35
C ILE A 267 -10.19 24.41 -23.37
N ASP A 268 -10.06 24.14 -22.06
CA ASP A 268 -10.78 24.88 -21.02
C ASP A 268 -10.40 26.36 -21.10
N THR A 269 -11.35 27.22 -21.49
CA THR A 269 -11.11 28.63 -21.79
C THR A 269 -11.89 29.50 -20.81
N HIS A 270 -11.17 30.28 -20.01
CA HIS A 270 -11.74 31.29 -19.13
C HIS A 270 -11.60 32.66 -19.78
N ILE A 271 -12.72 33.28 -20.15
CA ILE A 271 -12.77 34.56 -20.87
C ILE A 271 -13.19 35.64 -19.86
N PHE A 272 -12.34 36.63 -19.67
CA PHE A 272 -12.61 37.77 -18.80
C PHE A 272 -12.97 39.03 -19.63
N VAL A 273 -14.12 39.62 -19.35
CA VAL A 273 -14.59 40.89 -19.95
C VAL A 273 -14.89 41.91 -18.85
N ALA A 274 -14.54 43.16 -19.12
CA ALA A 274 -14.64 44.24 -18.15
C ALA A 274 -16.07 44.77 -17.96
N THR A 275 -16.98 44.49 -18.91
CA THR A 275 -18.34 45.08 -18.94
C THR A 275 -19.39 44.04 -19.32
N GLU A 276 -20.63 44.23 -18.82
CA GLU A 276 -21.81 43.43 -19.19
C GLU A 276 -22.07 43.48 -20.72
N TYR A 277 -21.77 44.57 -21.39
CA TYR A 277 -21.88 44.68 -22.83
C TYR A 277 -20.91 43.74 -23.57
N GLY A 278 -19.68 43.60 -23.04
CA GLY A 278 -18.71 42.64 -23.56
C GLY A 278 -19.17 41.18 -23.39
N GLU A 279 -19.79 40.89 -22.26
CA GLU A 279 -20.38 39.58 -21.99
C GLU A 279 -21.55 39.25 -22.96
N MET A 280 -22.43 40.23 -23.15
CA MET A 280 -23.57 40.07 -24.07
C MET A 280 -23.11 39.78 -25.51
N ILE A 281 -22.09 40.48 -26.03
CA ILE A 281 -21.53 40.24 -27.36
C ILE A 281 -20.93 38.83 -27.49
N LEU A 282 -20.27 38.32 -26.44
CA LEU A 282 -19.69 36.96 -26.45
C LEU A 282 -20.77 35.89 -26.38
N LYS A 283 -21.85 36.12 -25.64
CA LYS A 283 -22.99 35.18 -25.55
C LYS A 283 -23.85 35.09 -26.79
N ASP A 284 -23.92 36.17 -27.55
CA ASP A 284 -24.63 36.21 -28.85
C ASP A 284 -23.88 35.48 -29.95
N ASP A 285 -22.58 35.22 -29.79
CA ASP A 285 -21.76 34.50 -30.72
C ASP A 285 -21.86 33.00 -30.48
N LYS A 286 -22.53 32.27 -31.37
CA LYS A 286 -22.78 30.80 -31.26
C LYS A 286 -21.49 29.96 -31.20
N SER A 287 -20.31 30.54 -31.48
CA SER A 287 -19.02 29.86 -31.41
C SER A 287 -18.64 29.50 -29.96
N PHE A 288 -19.24 30.15 -28.94
CA PHE A 288 -18.97 29.92 -27.51
C PHE A 288 -19.96 28.97 -26.83
N ASP A 289 -20.84 28.31 -27.57
CA ASP A 289 -21.89 27.43 -27.04
C ASP A 289 -21.37 26.01 -26.66
N GLY A 290 -20.07 25.87 -26.44
CA GLY A 290 -19.42 24.61 -26.04
C GLY A 290 -19.14 24.56 -24.55
N ASN A 291 -19.27 23.36 -23.96
CA ASN A 291 -19.14 23.04 -22.54
C ASN A 291 -17.78 23.41 -21.88
N LYS A 292 -16.86 24.09 -22.59
CA LYS A 292 -15.50 24.40 -22.12
C LYS A 292 -15.15 25.89 -22.06
N CYS A 293 -16.07 26.78 -22.38
CA CYS A 293 -15.85 28.22 -22.28
C CYS A 293 -16.64 28.81 -21.09
N ILE A 294 -15.94 29.42 -20.14
CA ILE A 294 -16.53 30.10 -19.00
C ILE A 294 -16.27 31.61 -19.16
N ILE A 295 -17.33 32.41 -19.24
CA ILE A 295 -17.24 33.86 -19.33
C ILE A 295 -17.35 34.47 -17.96
N HIS A 296 -16.39 35.32 -17.59
CA HIS A 296 -16.34 36.07 -16.35
C HIS A 296 -16.49 37.58 -16.63
N THR A 297 -17.40 38.23 -15.92
CA THR A 297 -17.63 39.69 -16.04
C THR A 297 -17.24 40.38 -14.75
N GLY A 298 -16.46 41.46 -14.83
CA GLY A 298 -16.08 42.24 -13.68
C GLY A 298 -14.73 42.96 -13.85
N ARG A 299 -14.47 43.91 -12.96
CA ARG A 299 -13.13 44.50 -12.85
C ARG A 299 -12.21 43.54 -12.10
N LEU A 300 -11.02 43.32 -12.66
CA LEU A 300 -9.92 42.68 -11.98
C LEU A 300 -9.40 43.51 -10.84
#